data_eadb4b2ebb4ba32980683ff09aef6ce5
#
_entry.id   eadb4b2ebb4ba32980683ff09aef6ce5
#
_cell.length_a   1.000
_cell.length_b   1.000
_cell.length_c   1.000
_cell.angle_alpha   90.00
_cell.angle_beta   90.00
_cell.angle_gamma   90.00
#
_symmetry.space_group_name_H-M   'P 1'
#
loop_
_entity.id
_entity.type
_entity.pdbx_description
1 polymer ?
#
loop_
_entity_poly.entity_id
_entity_poly.type
_entity_poly.pdbx_seq_one_letter_code
_entity_poly.pdbx_strand_id
1 'polypeptide(L)'
;HQTDNNLVLQGDRIFTLLNPLWDEPHHIIYLNRFMGALQIPIGTFHRSISGNDGSIVINQAIRDKQFDAKTEFNPISIENRIDLQKAKSKEPIIWLWKEGEIKRIKDSLFLKVA
;
A
#
# COMPACT_ATOMS: atom_id res chain seq x y z
N HIS A 1 2.98 13.87 7.23
CA HIS A 1 4.31 13.90 7.87
C HIS A 1 4.59 12.67 8.74
N GLN A 2 4.07 11.55 8.29
CA GLN A 2 4.27 10.26 8.94
C GLN A 2 4.76 9.23 7.93
N THR A 3 5.79 8.49 8.30
CA THR A 3 6.24 7.31 7.57
C THR A 3 5.76 6.08 8.32
N ASP A 4 5.14 5.15 7.63
CA ASP A 4 4.62 3.92 8.21
C ASP A 4 5.44 2.72 7.77
N ASN A 5 5.89 1.91 8.73
CA ASN A 5 6.49 0.62 8.47
C ASN A 5 5.53 -0.46 8.95
N ASN A 6 5.10 -1.33 8.05
CA ASN A 6 4.14 -2.38 8.33
C ASN A 6 4.79 -3.75 8.17
N LEU A 7 4.70 -4.58 9.21
CA LEU A 7 5.23 -5.94 9.22
C LEU A 7 4.08 -6.90 9.50
N VAL A 8 3.83 -7.82 8.58
CA VAL A 8 2.83 -8.87 8.78
C VAL A 8 3.46 -10.02 9.54
N LEU A 9 2.88 -10.38 10.69
CA LEU A 9 3.31 -11.50 11.50
C LEU A 9 2.59 -12.79 11.14
N GLN A 10 1.33 -12.68 10.71
CA GLN A 10 0.50 -13.82 10.36
C GLN A 10 -0.55 -13.38 9.34
N GLY A 11 -0.87 -14.27 8.41
CA GLY A 11 -1.88 -14.00 7.38
C GLY A 11 -1.37 -13.09 6.27
N ASP A 12 -2.30 -12.49 5.57
CA ASP A 12 -2.04 -11.59 4.45
C ASP A 12 -2.75 -10.26 4.65
N ARG A 13 -2.09 -9.19 4.24
CA ARG A 13 -2.69 -7.85 4.22
C ARG A 13 -2.43 -7.19 2.88
N ILE A 14 -3.49 -6.71 2.28
CA ILE A 14 -3.43 -6.11 0.94
C ILE A 14 -3.38 -4.60 1.08
N PHE A 15 -2.28 -4.00 0.62
CA PHE A 15 -2.09 -2.56 0.63
C PHE A 15 -2.26 -1.99 -0.76
N THR A 16 -3.05 -0.93 -0.87
CA THR A 16 -3.11 -0.12 -2.09
C THR A 16 -2.43 1.21 -1.80
N LEU A 17 -1.41 1.54 -2.60
CA LEU A 17 -0.67 2.79 -2.48
C LEU A 17 -0.90 3.64 -3.71
N LEU A 18 -1.19 4.92 -3.50
CA LEU A 18 -1.31 5.91 -4.56
C LEU A 18 -0.42 7.09 -4.26
N ASN A 19 0.48 7.41 -5.17
CA ASN A 19 1.27 8.63 -5.09
C ASN A 19 1.37 9.26 -6.48
N PRO A 20 0.63 10.36 -6.71
CA PRO A 20 0.59 11.00 -8.04
C PRO A 20 1.94 11.52 -8.53
N LEU A 21 2.90 11.70 -7.62
CA LEU A 21 4.24 12.21 -7.96
C LEU A 21 5.18 11.11 -8.46
N TRP A 22 4.82 9.85 -8.31
CA TRP A 22 5.64 8.75 -8.79
C TRP A 22 5.37 8.45 -10.26
N ASP A 23 6.41 8.01 -11.00
CA ASP A 23 6.26 7.56 -12.39
C ASP A 23 5.30 6.39 -12.50
N GLU A 24 5.32 5.49 -11.51
CA GLU A 24 4.38 4.40 -11.36
C GLU A 24 3.54 4.67 -10.12
N PRO A 25 2.40 5.39 -10.26
CA PRO A 25 1.70 5.95 -9.11
C PRO A 25 0.78 4.98 -8.37
N HIS A 26 0.53 3.80 -8.92
CA HIS A 26 -0.45 2.86 -8.37
C HIS A 26 0.21 1.51 -8.07
N HIS A 27 0.21 1.12 -6.80
CA HIS A 27 0.80 -0.15 -6.35
C HIS A 27 -0.20 -0.93 -5.50
N ILE A 28 -0.24 -2.24 -5.70
CA ILE A 28 -1.00 -3.16 -4.86
C ILE A 28 -0.01 -4.19 -4.30
N ILE A 29 0.06 -4.29 -2.98
CA ILE A 29 1.04 -5.15 -2.32
C ILE A 29 0.30 -6.20 -1.48
N TYR A 30 0.52 -7.47 -1.81
CA TYR A 30 0.00 -8.60 -1.04
C TYR A 30 1.05 -8.96 0.01
N LEU A 31 1.03 -8.23 1.11
CA LEU A 31 2.05 -8.34 2.15
C LEU A 31 1.78 -9.54 3.05
N ASN A 32 2.82 -10.36 3.24
CA ASN A 32 2.82 -11.47 4.18
C ASN A 32 4.12 -11.50 4.99
N ARG A 33 4.22 -12.45 5.92
CA ARG A 33 5.36 -12.53 6.86
C ARG A 33 6.71 -12.77 6.18
N PHE A 34 6.74 -13.27 4.95
CA PHE A 34 7.98 -13.58 4.25
C PHE A 34 8.60 -12.37 3.55
N MET A 35 7.86 -11.29 3.40
CA MET A 35 8.27 -10.14 2.59
C MET A 35 9.02 -9.07 3.37
N GLY A 36 9.07 -9.17 4.71
CA GLY A 36 9.66 -8.13 5.53
C GLY A 36 8.72 -6.95 5.70
N ALA A 37 9.27 -5.80 6.11
CA ALA A 37 8.48 -4.61 6.38
C ALA A 37 8.20 -3.82 5.11
N LEU A 38 6.96 -3.37 4.96
CA LEU A 38 6.57 -2.42 3.93
C LEU A 38 6.69 -1.01 4.48
N GLN A 39 7.55 -0.20 3.88
CA GLN A 39 7.65 1.21 4.22
C GLN A 39 6.76 2.05 3.31
N ILE A 40 5.86 2.81 3.91
CA ILE A 40 5.00 3.75 3.21
C ILE A 40 5.53 5.16 3.50
N PRO A 41 6.15 5.82 2.50
CA PRO A 41 6.76 7.12 2.73
C PRO A 41 5.73 8.24 2.88
N ILE A 42 6.21 9.35 3.42
CA ILE A 42 5.44 10.59 3.57
C ILE A 42 4.82 10.98 2.23
N GLY A 43 3.57 11.45 2.27
CA GLY A 43 2.87 11.93 1.07
C GLY A 43 2.22 10.85 0.23
N THR A 44 2.24 9.60 0.68
CA THR A 44 1.62 8.48 -0.03
C THR A 44 0.26 8.18 0.56
N PHE A 45 -0.77 8.18 -0.29
CA PHE A 45 -2.12 7.79 0.10
C PHE A 45 -2.19 6.26 0.11
N HIS A 46 -2.77 5.70 1.16
CA HIS A 46 -2.81 4.24 1.27
C HIS A 46 -4.10 3.77 1.94
N ARG A 47 -4.46 2.55 1.60
CA ARG A 47 -5.54 1.79 2.21
C ARG A 47 -5.08 0.36 2.36
N SER A 48 -5.52 -0.31 3.42
CA SER A 48 -5.22 -1.73 3.60
C SER A 48 -6.45 -2.51 4.02
N ILE A 49 -6.53 -3.76 3.59
CA ILE A 49 -7.54 -4.71 4.00
C ILE A 49 -6.87 -6.04 4.36
N SER A 50 -7.46 -6.77 5.30
CA SER A 50 -7.00 -8.12 5.61
C SER A 50 -7.37 -9.09 4.48
N GLY A 51 -6.53 -10.09 4.25
CA GLY A 51 -6.89 -11.22 3.39
C GLY A 51 -8.00 -12.07 4.00
N ASN A 52 -8.38 -13.13 3.29
CA ASN A 52 -9.53 -13.97 3.65
C ASN A 52 -9.42 -14.61 5.04
N ASP A 53 -8.20 -14.92 5.48
CA ASP A 53 -7.96 -15.57 6.77
C ASP A 53 -7.57 -14.58 7.87
N GLY A 54 -7.71 -13.29 7.61
CA GLY A 54 -7.31 -12.24 8.54
C GLY A 54 -5.82 -11.95 8.51
N SER A 55 -5.38 -11.07 9.41
CA SER A 55 -3.95 -10.73 9.50
C SER A 55 -3.62 -10.18 10.88
N ILE A 56 -2.36 -10.40 11.30
CA ILE A 56 -1.76 -9.75 12.46
C ILE A 56 -0.62 -8.89 11.94
N VAL A 57 -0.67 -7.60 12.21
CA VAL A 57 0.26 -6.61 11.65
C VAL A 57 0.84 -5.74 12.77
N ILE A 58 2.14 -5.48 12.71
CA ILE A 58 2.78 -4.44 13.52
C ILE A 58 2.98 -3.23 12.63
N ASN A 59 2.55 -2.07 13.11
CA ASN A 59 2.76 -0.79 12.44
C ASN A 59 3.67 0.07 13.31
N GLN A 60 4.79 0.51 12.74
CA GLN A 60 5.67 1.51 13.34
C GLN A 60 5.48 2.83 12.61
N ALA A 61 4.97 3.83 13.30
CA ALA A 61 4.78 5.16 12.75
C ALA A 61 5.93 6.07 13.17
N ILE A 62 6.59 6.67 12.18
CA ILE A 62 7.67 7.64 12.41
C ILE A 62 7.14 9.00 12.00
N ARG A 63 7.07 9.93 12.96
CA ARG A 63 6.47 11.25 12.78
C ARG A 63 7.52 12.34 12.84
N ASP A 64 7.41 13.32 11.95
CA ASP A 64 8.27 14.50 11.99
C ASP A 64 7.62 15.64 12.80
N LYS A 65 8.34 16.77 12.88
CA LYS A 65 7.88 17.94 13.66
C LYS A 65 6.63 18.60 13.09
N GLN A 66 6.30 18.34 11.84
CA GLN A 66 5.16 18.93 11.15
C GLN A 66 3.92 18.02 11.22
N PHE A 67 4.03 16.89 11.92
CA PHE A 67 2.90 15.99 12.08
C PHE A 67 1.75 16.68 12.80
N ASP A 68 0.56 16.61 12.22
CA ASP A 68 -0.69 17.08 12.79
C ASP A 68 -1.76 16.00 12.60
N ALA A 69 -2.23 15.42 13.70
CA ALA A 69 -3.22 14.37 13.66
C ALA A 69 -4.52 14.78 12.96
N LYS A 70 -4.88 16.06 13.00
CA LYS A 70 -6.10 16.54 12.34
C LYS A 70 -6.03 16.49 10.83
N THR A 71 -4.82 16.65 10.26
CA THR A 71 -4.61 16.61 8.81
C THR A 71 -4.15 15.24 8.32
N GLU A 72 -3.29 14.55 9.09
CA GLU A 72 -2.69 13.27 8.67
C GLU A 72 -3.71 12.13 8.58
N PHE A 73 -4.68 12.11 9.50
CA PHE A 73 -5.67 11.04 9.57
C PHE A 73 -7.02 11.44 8.99
N ASN A 74 -7.04 12.53 8.23
CA ASN A 74 -8.28 12.98 7.59
C ASN A 74 -8.61 12.07 6.40
N PRO A 75 -9.77 11.40 6.38
CA PRO A 75 -10.16 10.59 5.22
C PRO A 75 -10.30 11.46 3.98
N ILE A 76 -9.71 11.00 2.88
CA ILE A 76 -9.76 11.71 1.60
C ILE A 76 -10.56 10.85 0.62
N SER A 77 -11.60 11.46 0.04
CA SER A 77 -12.35 10.82 -1.03
C SER A 77 -11.61 11.00 -2.36
N ILE A 78 -11.33 9.91 -3.03
CA ILE A 78 -10.71 9.93 -4.36
C ILE A 78 -11.59 10.67 -5.37
N GLU A 79 -12.91 10.62 -5.18
CA GLU A 79 -13.87 11.29 -6.06
C GLU A 79 -13.68 12.80 -6.11
N ASN A 80 -13.11 13.38 -5.06
CA ASN A 80 -12.86 14.82 -4.96
C ASN A 80 -11.44 15.23 -5.35
N ARG A 81 -10.60 14.29 -5.81
CA ARG A 81 -9.20 14.54 -6.13
C ARG A 81 -8.87 13.99 -7.51
N ILE A 82 -8.70 14.89 -8.48
CA ILE A 82 -8.37 14.52 -9.87
C ILE A 82 -7.01 13.83 -9.96
N ASP A 83 -6.03 14.28 -9.19
CA ASP A 83 -4.70 13.68 -9.17
C ASP A 83 -4.73 12.22 -8.69
N LEU A 84 -5.52 11.92 -7.66
CA LEU A 84 -5.69 10.56 -7.16
C LEU A 84 -6.50 9.69 -8.13
N GLN A 85 -7.50 10.26 -8.80
CA GLN A 85 -8.26 9.55 -9.82
C GLN A 85 -7.36 9.13 -10.98
N LYS A 86 -6.48 10.02 -11.44
CA LYS A 86 -5.52 9.73 -12.49
C LYS A 86 -4.53 8.64 -12.05
N ALA A 87 -4.03 8.73 -10.83
CA ALA A 87 -3.12 7.72 -10.28
C ALA A 87 -3.79 6.35 -10.23
N LYS A 88 -5.03 6.29 -9.74
CA LYS A 88 -5.79 5.05 -9.61
C LYS A 88 -6.15 4.44 -10.99
N SER A 89 -6.30 5.27 -12.02
CA SER A 89 -6.62 4.82 -13.37
C SER A 89 -5.44 4.14 -14.07
N LYS A 90 -4.22 4.36 -13.60
CA LYS A 90 -3.03 3.69 -14.14
C LYS A 90 -3.05 2.22 -13.74
N GLU A 91 -2.53 1.37 -14.63
CA GLU A 91 -2.40 -0.05 -14.35
C GLU A 91 -1.55 -0.25 -13.09
N PRO A 92 -2.07 -1.00 -12.09
CA PRO A 92 -1.31 -1.19 -10.86
C PRO A 92 -0.09 -2.07 -11.05
N ILE A 93 0.98 -1.74 -10.32
CA ILE A 93 2.10 -2.64 -10.13
C ILE A 93 1.76 -3.52 -8.95
N ILE A 94 1.79 -4.84 -9.15
CA ILE A 94 1.41 -5.81 -8.13
C ILE A 94 2.66 -6.45 -7.55
N TRP A 95 2.72 -6.50 -6.22
CA TRP A 95 3.83 -7.10 -5.49
C TRP A 95 3.29 -8.25 -4.66
N LEU A 96 3.90 -9.43 -4.78
CA LEU A 96 3.49 -10.61 -4.04
C LEU A 96 4.68 -11.54 -3.81
N TRP A 97 4.50 -12.45 -2.85
CA TRP A 97 5.47 -13.52 -2.58
C TRP A 97 5.12 -14.74 -3.40
N LYS A 98 6.05 -15.19 -4.23
CA LYS A 98 5.87 -16.39 -5.06
C LYS A 98 7.22 -17.05 -5.32
N GLU A 99 7.26 -18.36 -5.14
CA GLU A 99 8.47 -19.16 -5.44
C GLU A 99 9.70 -18.71 -4.63
N GLY A 100 9.47 -18.31 -3.39
CA GLY A 100 10.55 -17.94 -2.47
C GLY A 100 11.10 -16.53 -2.63
N GLU A 101 10.44 -15.67 -3.41
CA GLU A 101 10.89 -14.29 -3.61
C GLU A 101 9.74 -13.32 -3.84
N ILE A 102 10.06 -12.03 -3.72
CA ILE A 102 9.09 -10.97 -4.02
C ILE A 102 9.05 -10.78 -5.54
N LYS A 103 7.87 -10.98 -6.12
CA LYS A 103 7.62 -10.76 -7.54
C LYS A 103 6.94 -9.42 -7.77
N ARG A 104 7.37 -8.72 -8.80
CA ARG A 104 6.76 -7.48 -9.27
C ARG A 104 6.06 -7.77 -10.61
N ILE A 105 4.73 -7.63 -10.63
CA ILE A 105 3.92 -7.96 -11.80
C ILE A 105 3.17 -6.72 -12.25
N LYS A 106 3.31 -6.40 -13.53
CA LYS A 106 2.67 -5.22 -14.13
C LYS A 106 1.32 -5.55 -14.79
N ASP A 107 1.04 -6.84 -14.96
CA ASP A 107 -0.17 -7.30 -15.64
C ASP A 107 -1.18 -7.82 -14.62
N SER A 108 -2.34 -7.17 -14.59
CA SER A 108 -3.43 -7.56 -13.71
C SER A 108 -4.10 -8.89 -14.09
N LEU A 109 -3.85 -9.40 -15.30
CA LEU A 109 -4.38 -10.70 -15.73
C LEU A 109 -3.95 -11.83 -14.80
N PHE A 110 -2.78 -11.70 -14.19
CA PHE A 110 -2.28 -12.68 -13.24
C PHE A 110 -3.27 -12.93 -12.08
N LEU A 111 -3.89 -11.86 -11.57
CA LEU A 111 -4.85 -11.98 -10.47
C LEU A 111 -6.17 -12.60 -10.91
N LYS A 112 -6.55 -12.48 -12.18
CA LYS A 112 -7.77 -13.07 -12.71
C LYS A 112 -7.65 -14.58 -12.88
N VAL A 113 -6.44 -15.06 -13.05
CA VAL A 113 -6.13 -16.48 -13.26
C VAL A 113 -5.77 -17.18 -11.95
N ALA A 114 -5.24 -16.44 -11.01
CA ALA A 114 -4.87 -16.97 -9.71
C ALA A 114 -6.05 -17.02 -8.76
#